data_5841451fcafa15cd632d31a3c03301a1
#
_entry.id   5841451fcafa15cd632d31a3c03301a1
#
_cell.length_a   1.000
_cell.length_b   1.000
_cell.length_c   1.000
_cell.angle_alpha   90.00
_cell.angle_beta   90.00
_cell.angle_gamma   90.00
#
_symmetry.space_group_name_H-M   'P 1'
#
loop_
_entity.id
_entity.type
_entity.pdbx_description
1 polymer ?
#
loop_
_entity_poly.entity_id
_entity_poly.type
_entity_poly.pdbx_seq_one_letter_code
_entity_poly.pdbx_strand_id
1 'polypeptide(L)'
;MKKKKAEPKPFAVADVSRKPQQGRSLASLKRMLEAARDLMLERGNEEFTLQEVSERGQVSIGSIYLRFESKDNLVRGVIAESLEALAEEESALVQRLNEGCSDLTSFMFEYVEGYAEVLRKHAPLLRLTMERAEYDPQVAMPGKQHALRAETEATQAMLAHTDEFGGDGPDDHKVKAQSGYHVIFATLARQLSLGSSGEAVHAYDWNQMKRELARMCVAYLRAD
;
A
#
# COMPACT_ATOMS: atom_id res chain seq x y z
N MET A 1 1.12 -24.70 26.20
CA MET A 1 0.17 -24.25 25.15
C MET A 1 0.48 -22.79 24.85
N LYS A 2 1.18 -22.49 23.74
CA LYS A 2 1.38 -21.10 23.28
C LYS A 2 0.06 -20.61 22.71
N LYS A 3 -0.54 -19.57 23.31
CA LYS A 3 -1.70 -18.86 22.73
C LYS A 3 -1.29 -18.33 21.34
N LYS A 4 -1.94 -18.83 20.28
CA LYS A 4 -1.86 -18.26 18.94
C LYS A 4 -2.24 -16.77 19.07
N LYS A 5 -1.30 -15.86 18.85
CA LYS A 5 -1.58 -14.42 18.76
C LYS A 5 -2.54 -14.26 17.59
N ALA A 6 -3.74 -13.74 17.84
CA ALA A 6 -4.69 -13.44 16.78
C ALA A 6 -4.02 -12.45 15.81
N GLU A 7 -4.08 -12.72 14.52
CA GLU A 7 -3.65 -11.79 13.50
C GLU A 7 -4.44 -10.48 13.66
N PRO A 8 -3.78 -9.32 13.64
CA PRO A 8 -4.47 -8.05 13.75
C PRO A 8 -5.44 -7.89 12.57
N LYS A 9 -6.69 -7.60 12.89
CA LYS A 9 -7.73 -7.36 11.90
C LYS A 9 -7.33 -6.16 11.02
N PRO A 10 -7.41 -6.26 9.68
CA PRO A 10 -7.12 -5.14 8.81
C PRO A 10 -8.04 -3.94 9.10
N PHE A 11 -7.48 -2.74 9.00
CA PHE A 11 -8.22 -1.49 9.15
C PHE A 11 -9.21 -1.34 8.00
N ALA A 12 -10.48 -1.19 8.33
CA ALA A 12 -11.55 -1.15 7.35
C ALA A 12 -12.41 0.11 7.49
N VAL A 13 -13.07 0.51 6.41
CA VAL A 13 -14.07 1.61 6.43
C VAL A 13 -15.10 1.42 7.53
N ALA A 14 -15.43 0.17 7.86
CA ALA A 14 -16.38 -0.16 8.95
C ALA A 14 -15.90 0.26 10.35
N ASP A 15 -14.59 0.48 10.55
CA ASP A 15 -14.04 0.88 11.85
C ASP A 15 -14.21 2.39 12.10
N VAL A 16 -14.42 3.19 11.04
CA VAL A 16 -14.58 4.65 11.10
C VAL A 16 -15.95 5.15 10.60
N SER A 17 -16.81 4.24 10.14
CA SER A 17 -18.17 4.56 9.66
C SER A 17 -19.23 3.72 10.37
N ARG A 18 -20.43 4.28 10.52
CA ARG A 18 -21.58 3.52 11.03
C ARG A 18 -22.06 2.50 9.99
N LYS A 19 -22.37 1.27 10.45
CA LYS A 19 -22.77 0.17 9.56
C LYS A 19 -23.98 0.52 8.69
N PRO A 20 -23.93 0.23 7.37
CA PRO A 20 -25.08 0.38 6.48
C PRO A 20 -26.19 -0.63 6.82
N GLN A 21 -27.42 -0.17 6.84
CA GLN A 21 -28.59 -1.03 7.15
C GLN A 21 -29.26 -1.63 5.89
N GLN A 22 -28.95 -1.12 4.68
CA GLN A 22 -29.59 -1.58 3.43
C GLN A 22 -28.68 -1.29 2.20
N GLY A 23 -28.90 -1.98 1.06
CA GLY A 23 -28.09 -1.85 -0.16
C GLY A 23 -27.97 -0.44 -0.77
N ARG A 24 -29.02 0.40 -0.70
CA ARG A 24 -28.94 1.82 -1.09
C ARG A 24 -27.93 2.60 -0.25
N SER A 25 -27.71 2.19 0.97
CA SER A 25 -26.77 2.77 1.93
C SER A 25 -25.32 2.47 1.57
N LEU A 26 -25.01 1.31 0.95
CA LEU A 26 -23.66 0.98 0.45
C LEU A 26 -23.29 1.81 -0.77
N ALA A 27 -24.20 1.95 -1.75
CA ALA A 27 -23.96 2.80 -2.91
C ALA A 27 -23.74 4.27 -2.53
N SER A 28 -24.46 4.76 -1.51
CA SER A 28 -24.27 6.11 -0.99
C SER A 28 -22.91 6.25 -0.28
N LEU A 29 -22.48 5.27 0.52
CA LEU A 29 -21.17 5.26 1.16
C LEU A 29 -20.05 5.32 0.12
N LYS A 30 -20.14 4.47 -0.91
CA LYS A 30 -19.15 4.45 -2.00
C LYS A 30 -19.01 5.83 -2.65
N ARG A 31 -20.12 6.48 -3.01
CA ARG A 31 -20.08 7.83 -3.59
C ARG A 31 -19.49 8.88 -2.66
N MET A 32 -19.71 8.77 -1.34
CA MET A 32 -19.10 9.68 -0.35
C MET A 32 -17.57 9.52 -0.32
N LEU A 33 -17.09 8.27 -0.29
CA LEU A 33 -15.65 7.97 -0.28
C LEU A 33 -14.99 8.36 -1.61
N GLU A 34 -15.61 8.05 -2.75
CA GLU A 34 -15.12 8.45 -4.08
C GLU A 34 -15.04 9.98 -4.20
N ALA A 35 -16.08 10.71 -3.81
CA ALA A 35 -16.08 12.17 -3.87
C ALA A 35 -15.01 12.80 -2.98
N ALA A 36 -14.83 12.29 -1.76
CA ALA A 36 -13.78 12.75 -0.85
C ALA A 36 -12.38 12.43 -1.38
N ARG A 37 -12.16 11.22 -1.89
CA ARG A 37 -10.90 10.80 -2.53
C ARG A 37 -10.53 11.70 -3.70
N ASP A 38 -11.48 11.95 -4.59
CA ASP A 38 -11.25 12.79 -5.77
C ASP A 38 -10.87 14.22 -5.37
N LEU A 39 -11.54 14.81 -4.35
CA LEU A 39 -11.17 16.12 -3.80
C LEU A 39 -9.77 16.12 -3.21
N MET A 40 -9.40 15.09 -2.45
CA MET A 40 -8.05 14.94 -1.90
C MET A 40 -6.98 14.85 -3.01
N LEU A 41 -7.22 14.06 -4.04
CA LEU A 41 -6.30 13.88 -5.17
C LEU A 41 -6.16 15.14 -6.02
N GLU A 42 -7.26 15.85 -6.31
CA GLU A 42 -7.26 17.10 -7.09
C GLU A 42 -6.48 18.21 -6.37
N ARG A 43 -6.56 18.27 -5.05
CA ARG A 43 -5.94 19.32 -4.23
C ARG A 43 -4.54 18.96 -3.71
N GLY A 44 -4.22 17.68 -3.69
CA GLY A 44 -3.01 17.17 -3.07
C GLY A 44 -2.99 17.34 -1.54
N ASN A 45 -4.17 17.52 -0.92
CA ASN A 45 -4.33 17.71 0.54
C ASN A 45 -5.74 17.33 0.99
N GLU A 46 -6.02 17.51 2.29
CA GLU A 46 -7.33 17.26 2.91
C GLU A 46 -8.20 18.53 3.05
N GLU A 47 -7.88 19.62 2.37
CA GLU A 47 -8.61 20.88 2.48
C GLU A 47 -9.87 20.91 1.61
N PHE A 48 -10.87 20.16 2.00
CA PHE A 48 -12.22 20.17 1.42
C PHE A 48 -13.29 20.26 2.51
N THR A 49 -14.51 20.59 2.12
CA THR A 49 -15.68 20.65 3.00
C THR A 49 -16.60 19.46 2.78
N LEU A 50 -17.38 19.08 3.79
CA LEU A 50 -18.40 18.03 3.63
C LEU A 50 -19.52 18.46 2.65
N GLN A 51 -19.74 19.78 2.46
CA GLN A 51 -20.66 20.30 1.45
C GLN A 51 -20.18 19.96 0.04
N GLU A 52 -18.89 20.14 -0.26
CA GLU A 52 -18.31 19.77 -1.56
C GLU A 52 -18.39 18.25 -1.82
N VAL A 53 -18.21 17.44 -0.77
CA VAL A 53 -18.42 15.98 -0.86
C VAL A 53 -19.89 15.66 -1.16
N SER A 54 -20.83 16.35 -0.50
CA SER A 54 -22.28 16.21 -0.72
C SER A 54 -22.66 16.52 -2.18
N GLU A 55 -22.16 17.62 -2.71
CA GLU A 55 -22.41 18.06 -4.10
C GLU A 55 -21.80 17.10 -5.13
N ARG A 56 -20.52 16.78 -4.98
CA ARG A 56 -19.79 15.88 -5.91
C ARG A 56 -20.33 14.45 -5.87
N GLY A 57 -20.58 13.92 -4.68
CA GLY A 57 -21.09 12.56 -4.48
C GLY A 57 -22.60 12.42 -4.72
N GLN A 58 -23.30 13.52 -4.97
CA GLN A 58 -24.76 13.57 -5.10
C GLN A 58 -25.45 12.84 -3.93
N VAL A 59 -25.01 13.15 -2.72
CA VAL A 59 -25.55 12.62 -1.47
C VAL A 59 -25.95 13.78 -0.55
N SER A 60 -26.96 13.61 0.29
CA SER A 60 -27.32 14.68 1.22
C SER A 60 -26.28 14.84 2.32
N ILE A 61 -26.02 16.06 2.75
CA ILE A 61 -25.13 16.36 3.88
C ILE A 61 -25.53 15.60 5.14
N GLY A 62 -26.85 15.47 5.38
CA GLY A 62 -27.39 14.66 6.49
C GLY A 62 -27.00 13.18 6.39
N SER A 63 -26.93 12.61 5.16
CA SER A 63 -26.47 11.24 4.95
C SER A 63 -25.00 11.08 5.28
N ILE A 64 -24.17 12.11 5.04
CA ILE A 64 -22.75 12.08 5.42
C ILE A 64 -22.62 12.04 6.94
N TYR A 65 -23.31 12.94 7.68
CA TYR A 65 -23.28 12.97 9.15
C TYR A 65 -23.87 11.71 9.80
N LEU A 66 -24.84 11.08 9.16
CA LEU A 66 -25.34 9.78 9.63
C LEU A 66 -24.29 8.67 9.54
N ARG A 67 -23.35 8.80 8.61
CA ARG A 67 -22.33 7.78 8.34
C ARG A 67 -21.01 8.06 9.05
N PHE A 68 -20.53 9.29 8.98
CA PHE A 68 -19.28 9.75 9.54
C PHE A 68 -19.53 10.83 10.59
N GLU A 69 -18.97 10.66 11.78
CA GLU A 69 -19.13 11.62 12.89
C GLU A 69 -18.40 12.94 12.61
N SER A 70 -17.37 12.89 11.76
CA SER A 70 -16.55 14.05 11.41
C SER A 70 -15.97 13.90 10.01
N LYS A 71 -15.42 14.99 9.47
CA LYS A 71 -14.61 14.99 8.26
C LYS A 71 -13.39 14.08 8.42
N ASP A 72 -12.74 14.08 9.60
CA ASP A 72 -11.60 13.20 9.87
C ASP A 72 -11.96 11.71 9.71
N ASN A 73 -13.12 11.29 10.17
CA ASN A 73 -13.56 9.91 9.99
C ASN A 73 -13.87 9.59 8.53
N LEU A 74 -14.33 10.56 7.73
CA LEU A 74 -14.47 10.37 6.28
C LEU A 74 -13.09 10.23 5.60
N VAL A 75 -12.13 11.08 5.95
CA VAL A 75 -10.74 10.99 5.45
C VAL A 75 -10.11 9.64 5.82
N ARG A 76 -10.23 9.22 7.08
CA ARG A 76 -9.78 7.89 7.52
C ARG A 76 -10.46 6.76 6.75
N GLY A 77 -11.74 6.91 6.40
CA GLY A 77 -12.47 5.96 5.56
C GLY A 77 -11.88 5.86 4.15
N VAL A 78 -11.53 6.99 3.53
CA VAL A 78 -10.86 7.03 2.22
C VAL A 78 -9.49 6.35 2.30
N ILE A 79 -8.72 6.62 3.36
CA ILE A 79 -7.40 6.00 3.58
C ILE A 79 -7.54 4.49 3.77
N ALA A 80 -8.52 4.04 4.56
CA ALA A 80 -8.76 2.62 4.78
C ALA A 80 -9.07 1.88 3.47
N GLU A 81 -9.99 2.42 2.66
CA GLU A 81 -10.33 1.87 1.33
C GLU A 81 -9.09 1.81 0.41
N SER A 82 -8.25 2.85 0.45
CA SER A 82 -7.03 2.90 -0.35
C SER A 82 -5.98 1.88 0.08
N LEU A 83 -5.76 1.70 1.38
CA LEU A 83 -4.84 0.68 1.90
C LEU A 83 -5.34 -0.74 1.61
N GLU A 84 -6.65 -0.97 1.66
CA GLU A 84 -7.25 -2.25 1.28
C GLU A 84 -7.04 -2.56 -0.21
N ALA A 85 -7.32 -1.59 -1.10
CA ALA A 85 -7.09 -1.73 -2.54
C ALA A 85 -5.60 -1.96 -2.88
N LEU A 86 -4.69 -1.25 -2.21
CA LEU A 86 -3.24 -1.46 -2.37
C LEU A 86 -2.85 -2.87 -1.94
N ALA A 87 -3.31 -3.33 -0.77
CA ALA A 87 -3.03 -4.67 -0.27
C ALA A 87 -3.56 -5.79 -1.19
N GLU A 88 -4.74 -5.61 -1.77
CA GLU A 88 -5.30 -6.56 -2.74
C GLU A 88 -4.44 -6.64 -4.00
N GLU A 89 -3.98 -5.51 -4.54
CA GLU A 89 -3.14 -5.48 -5.74
C GLU A 89 -1.74 -6.06 -5.48
N GLU A 90 -1.13 -5.80 -4.32
CA GLU A 90 0.14 -6.40 -3.91
C GLU A 90 0.03 -7.93 -3.76
N SER A 91 -1.00 -8.41 -3.07
CA SER A 91 -1.23 -9.84 -2.90
C SER A 91 -1.52 -10.53 -4.23
N ALA A 92 -2.31 -9.92 -5.12
CA ALA A 92 -2.59 -10.44 -6.45
C ALA A 92 -1.33 -10.50 -7.33
N LEU A 93 -0.44 -9.51 -7.21
CA LEU A 93 0.87 -9.52 -7.87
C LEU A 93 1.69 -10.73 -7.42
N VAL A 94 1.88 -10.88 -6.10
CA VAL A 94 2.66 -11.99 -5.53
C VAL A 94 2.09 -13.35 -5.92
N GLN A 95 0.78 -13.53 -5.85
CA GLN A 95 0.13 -14.77 -6.26
C GLN A 95 0.41 -15.09 -7.73
N ARG A 96 0.23 -14.13 -8.64
CA ARG A 96 0.50 -14.32 -10.07
C ARG A 96 1.95 -14.71 -10.33
N LEU A 97 2.91 -14.11 -9.62
CA LEU A 97 4.32 -14.40 -9.79
C LEU A 97 4.70 -15.79 -9.26
N ASN A 98 4.13 -16.21 -8.13
CA ASN A 98 4.33 -17.56 -7.59
C ASN A 98 3.80 -18.67 -8.54
N GLU A 99 2.78 -18.35 -9.33
CA GLU A 99 2.23 -19.29 -10.32
C GLU A 99 2.98 -19.25 -11.67
N GLY A 100 3.58 -18.11 -12.03
CA GLY A 100 4.13 -17.84 -13.36
C GLY A 100 5.64 -17.88 -13.49
N CYS A 101 6.39 -17.66 -12.41
CA CYS A 101 7.86 -17.60 -12.46
C CYS A 101 8.47 -18.89 -11.92
N SER A 102 9.39 -19.46 -12.70
CA SER A 102 10.07 -20.74 -12.36
C SER A 102 11.46 -20.55 -11.74
N ASP A 103 12.03 -19.36 -11.79
CA ASP A 103 13.38 -19.05 -11.33
C ASP A 103 13.45 -17.67 -10.66
N LEU A 104 14.49 -17.49 -9.83
CA LEU A 104 14.71 -16.25 -9.08
C LEU A 104 14.85 -15.02 -9.98
N THR A 105 15.52 -15.15 -11.13
CA THR A 105 15.74 -14.00 -12.00
C THR A 105 14.44 -13.49 -12.60
N SER A 106 13.63 -14.38 -13.20
CA SER A 106 12.32 -14.02 -13.76
C SER A 106 11.41 -13.46 -12.67
N PHE A 107 11.36 -14.11 -11.49
CA PHE A 107 10.59 -13.62 -10.35
C PHE A 107 10.98 -12.19 -9.95
N MET A 108 12.27 -11.92 -9.75
CA MET A 108 12.73 -10.61 -9.27
C MET A 108 12.47 -9.48 -10.27
N PHE A 109 12.67 -9.74 -11.58
CA PHE A 109 12.38 -8.74 -12.62
C PHE A 109 10.88 -8.40 -12.69
N GLU A 110 10.03 -9.43 -12.71
CA GLU A 110 8.59 -9.24 -12.73
C GLU A 110 8.05 -8.63 -11.42
N TYR A 111 8.63 -9.00 -10.26
CA TYR A 111 8.26 -8.43 -8.98
C TYR A 111 8.57 -6.94 -8.90
N VAL A 112 9.81 -6.54 -9.23
CA VAL A 112 10.21 -5.12 -9.19
C VAL A 112 9.39 -4.30 -10.19
N GLU A 113 9.15 -4.82 -11.40
CA GLU A 113 8.32 -4.18 -12.42
C GLU A 113 6.89 -3.98 -11.90
N GLY A 114 6.24 -5.07 -11.48
CA GLY A 114 4.84 -5.04 -11.02
C GLY A 114 4.65 -4.20 -9.75
N TYR A 115 5.53 -4.37 -8.76
CA TYR A 115 5.45 -3.63 -7.49
C TYR A 115 5.67 -2.12 -7.69
N ALA A 116 6.60 -1.75 -8.57
CA ALA A 116 6.82 -0.35 -8.93
C ALA A 116 5.57 0.30 -9.54
N GLU A 117 4.86 -0.42 -10.42
CA GLU A 117 3.64 0.08 -11.05
C GLU A 117 2.46 0.15 -10.05
N VAL A 118 2.32 -0.84 -9.16
CA VAL A 118 1.34 -0.80 -8.07
C VAL A 118 1.58 0.41 -7.18
N LEU A 119 2.80 0.61 -6.69
CA LEU A 119 3.14 1.78 -5.87
C LEU A 119 2.93 3.10 -6.62
N ARG A 120 3.31 3.19 -7.90
CA ARG A 120 3.12 4.40 -8.72
C ARG A 120 1.65 4.77 -8.86
N LYS A 121 0.80 3.79 -9.09
CA LYS A 121 -0.66 3.96 -9.18
C LYS A 121 -1.25 4.53 -7.89
N HIS A 122 -0.80 4.03 -6.74
CA HIS A 122 -1.31 4.44 -5.43
C HIS A 122 -0.55 5.62 -4.80
N ALA A 123 0.59 6.03 -5.37
CA ALA A 123 1.47 7.04 -4.79
C ALA A 123 0.78 8.37 -4.42
N PRO A 124 -0.15 8.94 -5.21
CA PRO A 124 -0.77 10.21 -4.84
C PRO A 124 -1.51 10.15 -3.50
N LEU A 125 -2.31 9.10 -3.29
CA LEU A 125 -3.06 8.94 -2.03
C LEU A 125 -2.18 8.37 -0.91
N LEU A 126 -1.19 7.56 -1.24
CA LEU A 126 -0.24 7.02 -0.27
C LEU A 126 0.62 8.14 0.36
N ARG A 127 1.00 9.18 -0.39
CA ARG A 127 1.67 10.37 0.18
C ARG A 127 0.80 11.05 1.24
N LEU A 128 -0.47 11.32 0.94
CA LEU A 128 -1.40 11.91 1.91
C LEU A 128 -1.62 11.02 3.13
N THR A 129 -1.66 9.70 2.91
CA THR A 129 -1.77 8.72 4.00
C THR A 129 -0.54 8.76 4.91
N MET A 130 0.68 8.83 4.35
CA MET A 130 1.91 8.89 5.13
C MET A 130 2.03 10.22 5.90
N GLU A 131 1.68 11.34 5.27
CA GLU A 131 1.62 12.65 5.92
C GLU A 131 0.62 12.63 7.10
N ARG A 132 -0.59 12.12 6.88
CA ARG A 132 -1.60 11.97 7.93
C ARG A 132 -1.11 11.07 9.07
N ALA A 133 -0.40 10.00 8.76
CA ALA A 133 0.11 9.05 9.76
C ALA A 133 1.09 9.68 10.76
N GLU A 134 1.71 10.81 10.45
CA GLU A 134 2.63 11.52 11.36
C GLU A 134 1.92 12.04 12.62
N TYR A 135 0.64 12.41 12.50
CA TYR A 135 -0.13 12.99 13.60
C TYR A 135 -1.44 12.28 13.93
N ASP A 136 -1.85 11.29 13.14
CA ASP A 136 -3.07 10.49 13.37
C ASP A 136 -2.75 9.03 13.67
N PRO A 137 -2.77 8.61 14.96
CA PRO A 137 -2.50 7.22 15.34
C PRO A 137 -3.47 6.20 14.73
N GLN A 138 -4.70 6.61 14.39
CA GLN A 138 -5.70 5.74 13.75
C GLN A 138 -5.38 5.47 12.27
N VAL A 139 -4.46 6.22 11.68
CA VAL A 139 -3.90 5.99 10.36
C VAL A 139 -2.51 5.34 10.46
N ALA A 140 -1.68 5.78 11.42
CA ALA A 140 -0.31 5.28 11.59
C ALA A 140 -0.26 3.76 11.86
N MET A 141 -1.14 3.25 12.73
CA MET A 141 -1.15 1.82 13.09
C MET A 141 -1.57 0.93 11.92
N PRO A 142 -2.70 1.21 11.21
CA PRO A 142 -3.06 0.48 10.01
C PRO A 142 -1.99 0.53 8.92
N GLY A 143 -1.36 1.69 8.68
CA GLY A 143 -0.26 1.84 7.72
C GLY A 143 0.94 0.94 8.06
N LYS A 144 1.33 0.85 9.34
CA LYS A 144 2.39 -0.06 9.80
C LYS A 144 2.02 -1.54 9.62
N GLN A 145 0.77 -1.90 9.89
CA GLN A 145 0.29 -3.27 9.69
C GLN A 145 0.29 -3.65 8.21
N HIS A 146 -0.14 -2.74 7.35
CA HIS A 146 -0.07 -2.92 5.90
C HIS A 146 1.38 -3.14 5.43
N ALA A 147 2.31 -2.26 5.83
CA ALA A 147 3.72 -2.37 5.47
C ALA A 147 4.34 -3.72 5.92
N LEU A 148 4.05 -4.16 7.14
CA LEU A 148 4.53 -5.45 7.65
C LEU A 148 3.95 -6.65 6.87
N ARG A 149 2.68 -6.56 6.45
CA ARG A 149 2.05 -7.59 5.62
C ARG A 149 2.71 -7.65 4.25
N ALA A 150 2.87 -6.53 3.57
CA ALA A 150 3.52 -6.44 2.26
C ALA A 150 4.95 -6.99 2.29
N GLU A 151 5.75 -6.61 3.32
CA GLU A 151 7.08 -7.17 3.54
C GLU A 151 7.03 -8.70 3.71
N THR A 152 6.11 -9.20 4.53
CA THR A 152 5.99 -10.63 4.82
C THR A 152 5.64 -11.43 3.57
N GLU A 153 4.65 -10.99 2.79
CA GLU A 153 4.22 -11.65 1.56
C GLU A 153 5.33 -11.66 0.50
N ALA A 154 5.99 -10.53 0.28
CA ALA A 154 7.10 -10.42 -0.66
C ALA A 154 8.31 -11.28 -0.25
N THR A 155 8.69 -11.23 1.03
CA THR A 155 9.80 -12.02 1.56
C THR A 155 9.53 -13.52 1.42
N GLN A 156 8.31 -13.98 1.73
CA GLN A 156 7.93 -15.38 1.58
C GLN A 156 7.98 -15.82 0.10
N ALA A 157 7.56 -14.96 -0.82
CA ALA A 157 7.64 -15.26 -2.24
C ALA A 157 9.09 -15.36 -2.74
N MET A 158 9.98 -14.49 -2.28
CA MET A 158 11.41 -14.59 -2.59
C MET A 158 12.01 -15.89 -2.03
N LEU A 159 11.64 -16.29 -0.82
CA LEU A 159 12.11 -17.51 -0.16
C LEU A 159 11.61 -18.80 -0.84
N ALA A 160 10.65 -18.76 -1.75
CA ALA A 160 10.30 -19.91 -2.57
C ALA A 160 11.41 -20.31 -3.57
N HIS A 161 12.40 -19.44 -3.80
CA HIS A 161 13.53 -19.65 -4.73
C HIS A 161 14.89 -19.80 -3.99
N THR A 162 14.88 -20.31 -2.76
CA THR A 162 16.09 -20.41 -1.91
C THR A 162 17.14 -21.38 -2.45
N ASP A 163 16.80 -22.26 -3.36
CA ASP A 163 17.73 -23.11 -4.11
C ASP A 163 18.69 -22.33 -5.04
N GLU A 164 18.33 -21.10 -5.37
CA GLU A 164 19.19 -20.18 -6.13
C GLU A 164 19.88 -19.11 -5.25
N PHE A 165 19.63 -19.09 -3.93
CA PHE A 165 20.28 -18.14 -3.04
C PHE A 165 21.70 -18.60 -2.72
N GLY A 166 22.64 -17.66 -2.62
CA GLY A 166 23.93 -17.88 -1.96
C GLY A 166 23.82 -17.72 -0.45
N GLY A 167 24.86 -18.16 0.29
CA GLY A 167 24.96 -18.01 1.75
C GLY A 167 24.63 -19.26 2.57
N ASP A 168 24.70 -19.13 3.91
CA ASP A 168 24.84 -20.25 4.83
C ASP A 168 23.51 -20.73 5.47
N GLY A 169 22.43 -20.78 4.71
CA GLY A 169 21.20 -21.45 5.16
C GLY A 169 20.02 -20.53 5.51
N PRO A 170 18.97 -21.07 6.16
CA PRO A 170 17.65 -20.44 6.20
C PRO A 170 17.61 -19.07 6.89
N ASP A 171 18.42 -18.85 7.92
CA ASP A 171 18.45 -17.56 8.62
C ASP A 171 19.09 -16.47 7.76
N ASP A 172 20.16 -16.79 7.04
CA ASP A 172 20.82 -15.89 6.10
C ASP A 172 19.92 -15.59 4.89
N HIS A 173 19.30 -16.61 4.30
CA HIS A 173 18.33 -16.44 3.23
C HIS A 173 17.17 -15.52 3.62
N LYS A 174 16.67 -15.63 4.85
CA LYS A 174 15.64 -14.73 5.35
C LYS A 174 16.11 -13.30 5.47
N VAL A 175 17.31 -13.06 5.99
CA VAL A 175 17.93 -11.73 6.08
C VAL A 175 18.11 -11.13 4.68
N LYS A 176 18.58 -11.92 3.71
CA LYS A 176 18.76 -11.49 2.32
C LYS A 176 17.43 -11.10 1.67
N ALA A 177 16.39 -11.93 1.81
CA ALA A 177 15.07 -11.63 1.26
C ALA A 177 14.46 -10.36 1.87
N GLN A 178 14.55 -10.18 3.19
CA GLN A 178 14.10 -8.97 3.87
C GLN A 178 14.89 -7.73 3.42
N SER A 179 16.21 -7.84 3.34
CA SER A 179 17.08 -6.76 2.87
C SER A 179 16.75 -6.37 1.42
N GLY A 180 16.53 -7.36 0.56
CA GLY A 180 16.09 -7.15 -0.82
C GLY A 180 14.78 -6.35 -0.90
N TYR A 181 13.76 -6.76 -0.12
CA TYR A 181 12.50 -6.03 -0.03
C TYR A 181 12.71 -4.57 0.43
N HIS A 182 13.47 -4.37 1.51
CA HIS A 182 13.70 -3.02 2.03
C HIS A 182 14.42 -2.11 1.05
N VAL A 183 15.42 -2.62 0.31
CA VAL A 183 16.11 -1.84 -0.72
C VAL A 183 15.16 -1.50 -1.88
N ILE A 184 14.35 -2.45 -2.33
CA ILE A 184 13.35 -2.22 -3.37
C ILE A 184 12.37 -1.13 -2.93
N PHE A 185 11.73 -1.29 -1.76
CA PHE A 185 10.77 -0.34 -1.25
C PHE A 185 11.38 1.06 -1.05
N ALA A 186 12.54 1.17 -0.40
CA ALA A 186 13.20 2.45 -0.16
C ALA A 186 13.55 3.20 -1.46
N THR A 187 14.01 2.47 -2.47
CA THR A 187 14.34 3.03 -3.79
C THR A 187 13.08 3.56 -4.49
N LEU A 188 12.02 2.74 -4.54
CA LEU A 188 10.75 3.10 -5.15
C LEU A 188 10.07 4.25 -4.38
N ALA A 189 10.04 4.18 -3.05
CA ALA A 189 9.47 5.21 -2.19
C ALA A 189 10.15 6.57 -2.42
N ARG A 190 11.49 6.59 -2.49
CA ARG A 190 12.24 7.81 -2.81
C ARG A 190 11.89 8.36 -4.19
N GLN A 191 11.84 7.52 -5.21
CA GLN A 191 11.53 7.92 -6.59
C GLN A 191 10.09 8.45 -6.72
N LEU A 192 9.17 7.93 -5.93
CA LEU A 192 7.76 8.35 -5.89
C LEU A 192 7.49 9.47 -4.86
N SER A 193 8.53 10.00 -4.20
CA SER A 193 8.42 11.02 -3.14
C SER A 193 7.48 10.61 -2.00
N LEU A 194 7.49 9.32 -1.63
CA LEU A 194 6.72 8.84 -0.48
C LEU A 194 7.44 9.24 0.82
N GLY A 195 6.71 9.89 1.73
CA GLY A 195 7.26 10.34 3.01
C GLY A 195 8.23 11.53 2.92
N SER A 196 8.24 12.26 1.80
CA SER A 196 9.01 13.50 1.66
C SER A 196 8.20 14.56 0.93
N SER A 197 8.31 15.82 1.39
CA SER A 197 7.62 16.97 0.79
C SER A 197 8.38 17.62 -0.38
N GLY A 198 9.49 17.02 -0.85
CA GLY A 198 10.33 17.57 -1.91
C GLY A 198 10.20 16.83 -3.23
N GLU A 199 10.26 17.58 -4.35
CA GLU A 199 10.43 16.97 -5.67
C GLU A 199 11.80 16.27 -5.76
N ALA A 200 11.84 15.11 -6.43
CA ALA A 200 13.10 14.42 -6.71
C ALA A 200 14.00 15.33 -7.57
N VAL A 201 15.15 15.72 -7.04
CA VAL A 201 16.09 16.68 -7.67
C VAL A 201 16.65 16.17 -8.99
N HIS A 202 16.64 14.85 -9.22
CA HIS A 202 17.00 14.21 -10.48
C HIS A 202 16.10 13.00 -10.71
N ALA A 203 15.26 13.07 -11.73
CA ALA A 203 14.47 11.91 -12.16
C ALA A 203 15.41 10.89 -12.84
N TYR A 204 15.70 9.81 -12.15
CA TYR A 204 16.30 8.63 -12.78
C TYR A 204 15.26 8.00 -13.71
N ASP A 205 15.66 7.55 -14.89
CA ASP A 205 14.71 6.92 -15.82
C ASP A 205 14.02 5.74 -15.15
N TRP A 206 12.68 5.79 -15.12
CA TRP A 206 11.85 4.85 -14.38
C TRP A 206 12.07 3.39 -14.79
N ASN A 207 12.15 3.14 -16.10
CA ASN A 207 12.32 1.79 -16.61
C ASN A 207 13.75 1.30 -16.41
N GLN A 208 14.74 2.19 -16.56
CA GLN A 208 16.12 1.85 -16.27
C GLN A 208 16.31 1.54 -14.79
N MET A 209 15.77 2.36 -13.90
CA MET A 209 15.83 2.17 -12.45
C MET A 209 15.24 0.81 -12.04
N LYS A 210 14.06 0.45 -12.53
CA LYS A 210 13.44 -0.85 -12.24
C LYS A 210 14.35 -2.02 -12.66
N ARG A 211 14.90 -1.97 -13.87
CA ARG A 211 15.79 -3.02 -14.38
C ARG A 211 17.08 -3.17 -13.57
N GLU A 212 17.74 -2.05 -13.25
CA GLU A 212 18.97 -2.09 -12.47
C GLU A 212 18.71 -2.53 -11.03
N LEU A 213 17.60 -2.10 -10.42
CA LEU A 213 17.19 -2.53 -9.08
C LEU A 213 16.97 -4.06 -9.05
N ALA A 214 16.26 -4.62 -10.02
CA ALA A 214 16.07 -6.06 -10.13
C ALA A 214 17.41 -6.82 -10.28
N ARG A 215 18.31 -6.34 -11.15
CA ARG A 215 19.66 -6.91 -11.32
C ARG A 215 20.48 -6.91 -10.03
N MET A 216 20.46 -5.78 -9.31
CA MET A 216 21.17 -5.67 -8.03
C MET A 216 20.60 -6.64 -6.99
N CYS A 217 19.28 -6.77 -6.90
CA CYS A 217 18.66 -7.70 -5.98
C CYS A 217 18.99 -9.17 -6.32
N VAL A 218 18.92 -9.57 -7.59
CA VAL A 218 19.32 -10.94 -8.01
C VAL A 218 20.78 -11.22 -7.65
N ALA A 219 21.69 -10.27 -7.97
CA ALA A 219 23.10 -10.43 -7.64
C ALA A 219 23.36 -10.56 -6.14
N TYR A 220 22.65 -9.75 -5.33
CA TYR A 220 22.74 -9.80 -3.87
C TYR A 220 22.18 -11.10 -3.27
N LEU A 221 21.05 -11.57 -3.75
CA LEU A 221 20.43 -12.81 -3.27
C LEU A 221 21.29 -14.04 -3.59
N ARG A 222 22.02 -14.03 -4.71
CA ARG A 222 22.93 -15.11 -5.12
C ARG A 222 24.36 -15.01 -4.58
N ALA A 223 24.73 -13.89 -3.98
CA ALA A 223 26.05 -13.72 -3.39
C ALA A 223 26.23 -14.65 -2.16
N ASP A 224 27.45 -15.11 -1.92
CA ASP A 224 27.84 -15.83 -0.69
C ASP A 224 27.98 -14.86 0.50
#